data_be67be63662c1a8e188739e491d302f2
#
_entry.id   be67be63662c1a8e188739e491d302f2
#
_cell.length_a   1.000
_cell.length_b   1.000
_cell.length_c   1.000
_cell.angle_alpha   90.00
_cell.angle_beta   90.00
_cell.angle_gamma   90.00
#
_symmetry.space_group_name_H-M   'P 1'
#
loop_
_entity.id
_entity.type
_entity.pdbx_description
1 polymer ?
#
loop_
_entity_poly.entity_id
_entity_poly.type
_entity_poly.pdbx_seq_one_letter_code
_entity_poly.pdbx_strand_id
1 'polypeptide(L)'
;MRGSIQHRPDRPAPWRARYRGPDGRFHSKSFDRKIDAERWLRAALGKLDRGEWVDPDQGHIRWVDYSTQLLAGRIHLSARTIETDRRCHQRAVPFLGDVALSRLTPELLRRMMAELTASGYAPETVAKTMRWVRLTLNQAVRDRRILSSPAQGLRLPQVRRSDMRLLNPDEVQTLAQALPERYGSLVIVAAYTGLRWGELAGLRITDVDMLRRRLTVRSALIEASGQPPRLGTPKSKTSERTITLPQVVIEALARHLGQHPPVDAMIWTTDHQGGFLRRGSFGRIWRRAVAESVGTPCRIHDLRHTHASWLIAAGEHPKAIQTRLGHSSIQVTIDRYGHLMDGLDDQTADRLDAIAQSVRGPGVAQDPSPTDLQSRRNSRWEQGFAS
;
A
#
# COMPACT_ATOMS: atom_id res chain seq x y z
N MET A 1 12.36 -23.83 46.78
CA MET A 1 11.72 -22.50 47.01
C MET A 1 12.12 -21.58 45.85
N ARG A 2 11.14 -20.97 45.14
CA ARG A 2 11.42 -20.09 44.02
C ARG A 2 11.84 -18.66 44.41
N GLY A 3 11.78 -18.29 45.72
CA GLY A 3 12.17 -16.97 46.20
C GLY A 3 12.45 -16.94 47.72
N SER A 4 13.19 -15.94 48.19
CA SER A 4 13.54 -15.74 49.61
C SER A 4 13.69 -14.25 49.95
N ILE A 5 13.50 -13.96 51.23
CA ILE A 5 13.75 -12.62 51.79
C ILE A 5 14.85 -12.76 52.84
N GLN A 6 15.85 -11.88 52.80
CA GLN A 6 16.97 -11.83 53.71
C GLN A 6 16.98 -10.48 54.42
N HIS A 7 17.21 -10.48 55.71
CA HIS A 7 17.47 -9.27 56.49
C HIS A 7 19.01 -9.01 56.56
N ARG A 8 19.43 -7.81 56.23
CA ARG A 8 20.83 -7.34 56.17
C ARG A 8 20.92 -6.03 56.95
N PRO A 9 21.04 -6.08 58.30
CA PRO A 9 20.93 -4.89 59.14
C PRO A 9 21.97 -3.80 58.84
N ASP A 10 23.12 -4.18 58.28
CA ASP A 10 24.21 -3.26 57.98
C ASP A 10 24.03 -2.47 56.67
N ARG A 11 22.85 -2.55 56.02
CA ARG A 11 22.55 -1.85 54.76
C ARG A 11 21.45 -0.82 54.94
N PRO A 12 21.50 0.32 54.21
CA PRO A 12 20.46 1.36 54.25
C PRO A 12 19.05 0.82 53.95
N ALA A 13 18.93 -0.20 53.07
CA ALA A 13 17.70 -0.92 52.79
C ALA A 13 17.86 -2.40 53.23
N PRO A 14 17.52 -2.74 54.50
CA PRO A 14 17.94 -4.01 55.14
C PRO A 14 17.19 -5.25 54.61
N TRP A 15 16.05 -5.09 53.95
CA TRP A 15 15.24 -6.22 53.53
C TRP A 15 15.45 -6.51 52.03
N ARG A 16 16.23 -7.57 51.71
CA ARG A 16 16.50 -8.00 50.32
C ARG A 16 15.58 -9.16 49.95
N ALA A 17 14.67 -8.92 49.03
CA ALA A 17 13.91 -9.96 48.33
C ALA A 17 14.64 -10.46 47.10
N ARG A 18 14.64 -11.76 46.85
CA ARG A 18 15.22 -12.36 45.63
C ARG A 18 14.38 -13.54 45.17
N TYR A 19 14.35 -13.75 43.85
CA TYR A 19 13.78 -14.93 43.23
C TYR A 19 14.65 -15.38 42.04
N ARG A 20 14.48 -16.63 41.61
CA ARG A 20 15.14 -17.16 40.44
C ARG A 20 14.21 -17.00 39.24
N GLY A 21 14.65 -16.28 38.18
CA GLY A 21 13.93 -16.10 36.91
C GLY A 21 13.97 -17.35 36.04
N PRO A 22 13.15 -17.41 34.95
CA PRO A 22 13.23 -18.44 33.95
C PRO A 22 14.53 -18.44 33.16
N ASP A 23 15.26 -17.33 33.17
CA ASP A 23 16.61 -17.14 32.64
C ASP A 23 17.70 -17.82 33.47
N GLY A 24 17.31 -18.49 34.59
CA GLY A 24 18.20 -19.13 35.50
C GLY A 24 18.95 -18.21 36.45
N ARG A 25 18.79 -16.88 36.34
CA ARG A 25 19.46 -15.87 37.16
C ARG A 25 18.64 -15.51 38.40
N PHE A 26 19.33 -14.98 39.40
CA PHE A 26 18.70 -14.41 40.58
C PHE A 26 18.43 -12.92 40.38
N HIS A 27 17.15 -12.54 40.43
CA HIS A 27 16.72 -11.15 40.46
C HIS A 27 16.44 -10.75 41.91
N SER A 28 16.94 -9.60 42.34
CA SER A 28 16.78 -9.14 43.72
C SER A 28 16.58 -7.64 43.82
N LYS A 29 15.83 -7.22 44.83
CA LYS A 29 15.60 -5.82 45.17
C LYS A 29 15.62 -5.66 46.68
N SER A 30 16.20 -4.55 47.16
CA SER A 30 16.28 -4.18 48.59
C SER A 30 15.20 -3.16 48.96
N PHE A 31 14.71 -3.21 50.18
CA PHE A 31 13.61 -2.38 50.67
C PHE A 31 13.89 -1.99 52.15
N ASP A 32 13.34 -0.88 52.59
CA ASP A 32 13.43 -0.40 53.95
C ASP A 32 12.55 -1.20 54.90
N ARG A 33 11.40 -1.73 54.40
CA ARG A 33 10.44 -2.49 55.21
C ARG A 33 10.26 -3.88 54.66
N LYS A 34 10.11 -4.84 55.57
CA LYS A 34 9.84 -6.27 55.24
C LYS A 34 8.59 -6.46 54.39
N ILE A 35 7.54 -5.74 54.74
CA ILE A 35 6.24 -5.85 54.02
C ILE A 35 6.35 -5.47 52.55
N ASP A 36 7.19 -4.50 52.21
CA ASP A 36 7.40 -4.07 50.83
C ASP A 36 8.22 -5.11 50.03
N ALA A 37 9.22 -5.75 50.70
CA ALA A 37 9.95 -6.89 50.14
C ALA A 37 9.04 -8.09 49.87
N GLU A 38 8.13 -8.42 50.80
CA GLU A 38 7.16 -9.51 50.66
C GLU A 38 6.16 -9.23 49.52
N ARG A 39 5.64 -8.02 49.45
CA ARG A 39 4.73 -7.59 48.37
C ARG A 39 5.40 -7.70 46.99
N TRP A 40 6.63 -7.20 46.89
CA TRP A 40 7.39 -7.27 45.64
C TRP A 40 7.67 -8.71 45.21
N LEU A 41 8.10 -9.58 46.14
CA LEU A 41 8.39 -10.98 45.89
C LEU A 41 7.12 -11.74 45.45
N ARG A 42 5.99 -11.52 46.14
CA ARG A 42 4.71 -12.13 45.79
C ARG A 42 4.25 -11.70 44.39
N ALA A 43 4.37 -10.42 44.07
CA ALA A 43 4.03 -9.92 42.74
C ALA A 43 4.95 -10.53 41.63
N ALA A 44 6.26 -10.68 41.88
CA ALA A 44 7.18 -11.30 40.96
C ALA A 44 6.89 -12.79 40.73
N LEU A 45 6.62 -13.55 41.80
CA LEU A 45 6.27 -14.96 41.69
C LEU A 45 4.91 -15.16 41.00
N GLY A 46 3.92 -14.31 41.26
CA GLY A 46 2.64 -14.36 40.57
C GLY A 46 2.77 -14.11 39.06
N LYS A 47 3.70 -13.23 38.60
CA LYS A 47 4.01 -13.05 37.20
C LYS A 47 4.67 -14.30 36.60
N LEU A 48 5.55 -14.95 37.35
CA LEU A 48 6.19 -16.20 36.92
C LEU A 48 5.15 -17.31 36.70
N ASP A 49 4.25 -17.46 37.65
CA ASP A 49 3.22 -18.51 37.61
C ASP A 49 2.21 -18.32 36.45
N ARG A 50 1.93 -17.06 36.06
CA ARG A 50 1.09 -16.72 34.91
C ARG A 50 1.82 -16.69 33.59
N GLY A 51 3.14 -16.97 33.56
CA GLY A 51 3.96 -16.86 32.33
C GLY A 51 4.18 -15.42 31.82
N GLU A 52 3.85 -14.41 32.64
CA GLU A 52 3.95 -12.98 32.33
C GLU A 52 5.32 -12.39 32.71
N TRP A 53 6.26 -13.24 33.06
CA TRP A 53 7.58 -12.75 33.50
C TRP A 53 8.38 -12.21 32.32
N VAL A 54 8.92 -11.02 32.52
CA VAL A 54 9.88 -10.36 31.63
C VAL A 54 11.10 -9.98 32.50
N ASP A 55 12.28 -10.24 32.00
CA ASP A 55 13.54 -9.84 32.66
C ASP A 55 13.53 -8.32 32.87
N PRO A 56 13.56 -7.84 34.13
CA PRO A 56 13.55 -6.40 34.42
C PRO A 56 14.68 -5.64 33.75
N ASP A 57 15.86 -6.27 33.58
CA ASP A 57 17.05 -5.62 33.02
C ASP A 57 16.98 -5.49 31.50
N GLN A 58 16.28 -6.41 30.84
CA GLN A 58 16.16 -6.37 29.37
C GLN A 58 15.30 -5.23 28.85
N GLY A 59 14.36 -4.74 29.66
CA GLY A 59 13.54 -3.57 29.34
C GLY A 59 14.28 -2.23 29.47
N HIS A 60 15.48 -2.21 30.04
CA HIS A 60 16.29 -1.00 30.23
C HIS A 60 17.05 -0.58 28.97
N ILE A 61 17.08 -1.41 27.92
CA ILE A 61 17.69 -1.02 26.64
C ILE A 61 16.97 0.22 26.08
N ARG A 62 17.75 1.20 25.60
CA ARG A 62 17.18 2.39 24.97
C ARG A 62 16.47 2.02 23.66
N TRP A 63 15.44 2.77 23.35
CA TRP A 63 14.67 2.54 22.12
C TRP A 63 15.55 2.64 20.86
N VAL A 64 16.48 3.60 20.81
CA VAL A 64 17.38 3.76 19.66
C VAL A 64 18.27 2.54 19.45
N ASP A 65 18.81 1.98 20.52
CA ASP A 65 19.73 0.83 20.44
C ASP A 65 18.95 -0.42 19.95
N TYR A 66 17.79 -0.67 20.56
CA TYR A 66 16.93 -1.79 20.17
C TYR A 66 16.39 -1.65 18.74
N SER A 67 15.90 -0.48 18.36
CA SER A 67 15.34 -0.24 17.02
C SER A 67 16.40 -0.26 15.92
N THR A 68 17.64 0.11 16.23
CA THR A 68 18.79 -0.02 15.32
C THR A 68 19.16 -1.49 15.08
N GLN A 69 19.18 -2.31 16.15
CA GLN A 69 19.40 -3.76 16.03
C GLN A 69 18.30 -4.40 15.17
N LEU A 70 17.05 -4.04 15.43
CA LEU A 70 15.92 -4.52 14.64
C LEU A 70 16.05 -4.13 13.16
N LEU A 71 16.41 -2.87 12.88
CA LEU A 71 16.60 -2.37 11.51
C LEU A 71 17.71 -3.14 10.77
N ALA A 72 18.84 -3.41 11.46
CA ALA A 72 19.94 -4.18 10.91
C ALA A 72 19.56 -5.63 10.57
N GLY A 73 18.68 -6.25 11.36
CA GLY A 73 18.19 -7.61 11.13
C GLY A 73 17.20 -7.77 9.97
N ARG A 74 16.72 -6.67 9.36
CA ARG A 74 15.70 -6.71 8.28
C ARG A 74 16.27 -6.94 6.88
N ILE A 75 17.33 -7.74 6.76
CA ILE A 75 18.04 -8.00 5.48
C ILE A 75 17.18 -8.67 4.40
N HIS A 76 16.10 -9.34 4.78
CA HIS A 76 15.17 -10.02 3.88
C HIS A 76 14.20 -9.08 3.14
N LEU A 77 14.18 -7.79 3.49
CA LEU A 77 13.29 -6.81 2.89
C LEU A 77 13.92 -6.09 1.70
N SER A 78 13.05 -5.50 0.86
CA SER A 78 13.54 -4.69 -0.26
C SER A 78 14.30 -3.45 0.24
N ALA A 79 15.32 -3.02 -0.51
CA ALA A 79 16.11 -1.82 -0.20
C ALA A 79 15.23 -0.58 0.04
N ARG A 80 14.14 -0.43 -0.73
CA ARG A 80 13.18 0.66 -0.56
C ARG A 80 12.39 0.58 0.76
N THR A 81 12.06 -0.62 1.22
CA THR A 81 11.39 -0.81 2.51
C THR A 81 12.33 -0.46 3.65
N ILE A 82 13.58 -0.94 3.60
CA ILE A 82 14.62 -0.64 4.59
C ILE A 82 14.87 0.87 4.64
N GLU A 83 14.94 1.55 3.50
CA GLU A 83 15.11 3.00 3.44
C GLU A 83 13.92 3.75 4.06
N THR A 84 12.71 3.29 3.81
CA THR A 84 11.49 3.87 4.43
C THR A 84 11.53 3.68 5.96
N ASP A 85 11.87 2.49 6.43
CA ASP A 85 11.99 2.17 7.85
C ASP A 85 13.10 3.00 8.52
N ARG A 86 14.24 3.16 7.85
CA ARG A 86 15.35 4.01 8.31
C ARG A 86 14.90 5.47 8.50
N ARG A 87 14.19 6.04 7.54
CA ARG A 87 13.65 7.41 7.65
C ARG A 87 12.62 7.54 8.77
N CYS A 88 11.78 6.54 8.96
CA CYS A 88 10.83 6.52 10.07
C CYS A 88 11.55 6.40 11.42
N HIS A 89 12.59 5.57 11.51
CA HIS A 89 13.47 5.46 12.67
C HIS A 89 14.11 6.81 13.01
N GLN A 90 14.76 7.44 12.03
CA GLN A 90 15.43 8.74 12.21
C GLN A 90 14.48 9.83 12.73
N ARG A 91 13.21 9.85 12.26
CA ARG A 91 12.21 10.80 12.77
C ARG A 91 11.78 10.53 14.20
N ALA A 92 11.77 9.27 14.62
CA ALA A 92 11.36 8.90 15.98
C ALA A 92 12.50 9.07 17.01
N VAL A 93 13.77 9.00 16.59
CA VAL A 93 14.95 9.10 17.49
C VAL A 93 14.95 10.36 18.38
N PRO A 94 14.64 11.59 17.90
CA PRO A 94 14.64 12.76 18.77
C PRO A 94 13.67 12.68 19.95
N PHE A 95 12.63 11.88 19.86
CA PHE A 95 11.56 11.76 20.85
C PHE A 95 11.72 10.54 21.77
N LEU A 96 12.17 9.43 21.20
CA LEU A 96 12.16 8.12 21.86
C LEU A 96 13.57 7.58 22.10
N GLY A 97 14.59 8.13 21.45
CA GLY A 97 15.91 7.54 21.31
C GLY A 97 16.51 7.12 22.65
N ASP A 98 16.60 8.03 23.59
CA ASP A 98 17.22 7.79 24.90
C ASP A 98 16.28 7.18 25.95
N VAL A 99 15.02 6.96 25.58
CA VAL A 99 14.03 6.39 26.50
C VAL A 99 14.18 4.87 26.53
N ALA A 100 14.29 4.30 27.73
CA ALA A 100 14.27 2.85 27.90
C ALA A 100 12.93 2.26 27.44
N LEU A 101 12.93 1.08 26.81
CA LEU A 101 11.71 0.42 26.35
C LEU A 101 10.65 0.29 27.44
N SER A 102 11.07 -0.03 28.67
CA SER A 102 10.19 -0.16 29.83
C SER A 102 9.58 1.15 30.32
N ARG A 103 10.10 2.30 29.89
CA ARG A 103 9.62 3.64 30.25
C ARG A 103 8.80 4.31 29.16
N LEU A 104 8.62 3.67 28.02
CA LEU A 104 7.78 4.19 26.95
C LEU A 104 6.32 4.10 27.37
N THR A 105 5.61 5.21 27.22
CA THR A 105 4.18 5.34 27.57
C THR A 105 3.33 5.75 26.38
N PRO A 106 2.04 5.45 26.38
CA PRO A 106 1.12 5.94 25.35
C PRO A 106 1.10 7.47 25.23
N GLU A 107 1.32 8.17 26.34
CA GLU A 107 1.39 9.63 26.39
C GLU A 107 2.57 10.16 25.60
N LEU A 108 3.77 9.61 25.83
CA LEU A 108 4.97 9.99 25.08
C LEU A 108 4.79 9.77 23.59
N LEU A 109 4.16 8.67 23.18
CA LEU A 109 3.87 8.40 21.77
C LEU A 109 2.86 9.38 21.17
N ARG A 110 1.83 9.78 21.93
CA ARG A 110 0.89 10.84 21.51
C ARG A 110 1.59 12.19 21.36
N ARG A 111 2.47 12.54 22.31
CA ARG A 111 3.26 13.76 22.24
C ARG A 111 4.16 13.77 20.99
N MET A 112 4.86 12.68 20.70
CA MET A 112 5.65 12.56 19.47
C MET A 112 4.81 12.79 18.22
N MET A 113 3.59 12.21 18.14
CA MET A 113 2.69 12.44 17.00
C MET A 113 2.30 13.91 16.87
N ALA A 114 1.97 14.56 17.99
CA ALA A 114 1.59 15.98 18.02
C ALA A 114 2.74 16.88 17.56
N GLU A 115 3.95 16.64 18.06
CA GLU A 115 5.13 17.43 17.70
C GLU A 115 5.54 17.22 16.24
N LEU A 116 5.46 15.99 15.70
CA LEU A 116 5.68 15.74 14.27
C LEU A 116 4.64 16.48 13.41
N THR A 117 3.38 16.51 13.84
CA THR A 117 2.33 17.24 13.13
C THR A 117 2.56 18.76 13.19
N ALA A 118 2.91 19.29 14.35
CA ALA A 118 3.25 20.70 14.55
C ALA A 118 4.47 21.13 13.73
N SER A 119 5.43 20.19 13.51
CA SER A 119 6.60 20.40 12.64
C SER A 119 6.27 20.35 11.14
N GLY A 120 4.99 20.27 10.75
CA GLY A 120 4.55 20.32 9.36
C GLY A 120 4.63 18.99 8.60
N TYR A 121 4.89 17.88 9.28
CA TYR A 121 4.86 16.58 8.60
C TYR A 121 3.43 16.18 8.19
N ALA A 122 3.28 15.77 6.93
CA ALA A 122 1.99 15.28 6.44
C ALA A 122 1.45 14.10 7.26
N PRO A 123 0.13 13.98 7.45
CA PRO A 123 -0.51 12.92 8.25
C PRO A 123 -0.05 11.51 7.87
N GLU A 124 0.18 11.26 6.57
CA GLU A 124 0.70 9.98 6.10
C GLU A 124 2.13 9.69 6.58
N THR A 125 2.98 10.73 6.67
CA THR A 125 4.35 10.60 7.17
C THR A 125 4.36 10.29 8.66
N VAL A 126 3.52 10.98 9.44
CA VAL A 126 3.33 10.71 10.88
C VAL A 126 2.80 9.28 11.08
N ALA A 127 1.78 8.88 10.32
CA ALA A 127 1.23 7.52 10.40
C ALA A 127 2.27 6.44 10.03
N LYS A 128 3.13 6.68 9.01
CA LYS A 128 4.22 5.76 8.66
C LYS A 128 5.25 5.65 9.76
N THR A 129 5.64 6.78 10.37
CA THR A 129 6.57 6.79 11.49
C THR A 129 6.01 6.02 12.68
N MET A 130 4.73 6.23 13.01
CA MET A 130 4.07 5.48 14.09
C MET A 130 3.91 3.99 13.79
N ARG A 131 3.72 3.59 12.52
CA ARG A 131 3.72 2.16 12.15
C ARG A 131 5.08 1.51 12.41
N TRP A 132 6.17 2.21 12.14
CA TRP A 132 7.52 1.75 12.47
C TRP A 132 7.70 1.60 13.99
N VAL A 133 7.31 2.61 14.77
CA VAL A 133 7.38 2.56 16.25
C VAL A 133 6.54 1.41 16.79
N ARG A 134 5.31 1.22 16.28
CA ARG A 134 4.43 0.10 16.67
C ARG A 134 5.07 -1.25 16.33
N LEU A 135 5.68 -1.38 15.15
CA LEU A 135 6.38 -2.59 14.73
C LEU A 135 7.53 -2.89 15.70
N THR A 136 8.34 -1.89 16.04
CA THR A 136 9.47 -2.01 16.97
C THR A 136 9.00 -2.45 18.36
N LEU A 137 7.95 -1.83 18.89
CA LEU A 137 7.40 -2.16 20.21
C LEU A 137 6.72 -3.54 20.25
N ASN A 138 6.01 -3.91 19.19
CA ASN A 138 5.44 -5.24 19.08
C ASN A 138 6.53 -6.32 18.98
N GLN A 139 7.65 -6.03 18.33
CA GLN A 139 8.79 -6.93 18.33
C GLN A 139 9.42 -7.02 19.73
N ALA A 140 9.55 -5.90 20.46
CA ALA A 140 10.03 -5.90 21.82
C ALA A 140 9.17 -6.74 22.78
N VAL A 141 7.85 -6.82 22.56
CA VAL A 141 6.96 -7.73 23.26
C VAL A 141 7.27 -9.18 22.91
N ARG A 142 7.44 -9.52 21.63
CA ARG A 142 7.80 -10.88 21.17
C ARG A 142 9.15 -11.32 21.73
N ASP A 143 10.12 -10.42 21.77
CA ASP A 143 11.46 -10.64 22.32
C ASP A 143 11.48 -10.62 23.86
N ARG A 144 10.30 -10.52 24.51
CA ARG A 144 10.12 -10.46 25.96
C ARG A 144 10.95 -9.35 26.64
N ARG A 145 11.12 -8.21 25.95
CA ARG A 145 11.75 -7.00 26.51
C ARG A 145 10.78 -6.16 27.32
N ILE A 146 9.50 -6.13 26.90
CA ILE A 146 8.37 -5.48 27.57
C ILE A 146 7.16 -6.39 27.57
N LEU A 147 6.26 -6.25 28.55
CA LEU A 147 5.07 -7.08 28.69
C LEU A 147 4.01 -6.77 27.64
N SER A 148 3.79 -5.50 27.37
CA SER A 148 2.78 -5.01 26.43
C SER A 148 3.30 -3.81 25.65
N SER A 149 2.76 -3.62 24.47
CA SER A 149 3.13 -2.49 23.63
C SER A 149 2.36 -1.23 24.04
N PRO A 150 3.04 -0.12 24.43
CA PRO A 150 2.38 1.15 24.71
C PRO A 150 1.75 1.79 23.47
N ALA A 151 2.02 1.25 22.28
CA ALA A 151 1.38 1.68 21.03
C ALA A 151 0.06 0.97 20.75
N GLN A 152 -0.35 0.02 21.61
CA GLN A 152 -1.63 -0.69 21.45
C GLN A 152 -2.79 0.29 21.65
N GLY A 153 -3.81 0.22 20.78
CA GLY A 153 -5.00 1.07 20.85
C GLY A 153 -4.78 2.54 20.45
N LEU A 154 -3.55 2.99 20.17
CA LEU A 154 -3.34 4.36 19.71
C LEU A 154 -3.98 4.60 18.33
N ARG A 155 -4.80 5.65 18.25
CA ARG A 155 -5.35 6.10 16.98
C ARG A 155 -4.28 6.87 16.20
N LEU A 156 -4.08 6.49 14.94
CA LEU A 156 -3.18 7.20 14.04
C LEU A 156 -3.91 8.38 13.38
N PRO A 157 -3.18 9.43 12.94
CA PRO A 157 -3.76 10.48 12.14
C PRO A 157 -4.50 9.91 10.93
N GLN A 158 -5.69 10.45 10.67
CA GLN A 158 -6.44 10.08 9.48
C GLN A 158 -5.73 10.59 8.24
N VAL A 159 -5.41 9.68 7.35
CA VAL A 159 -4.85 10.00 6.04
C VAL A 159 -6.03 10.13 5.08
N ARG A 160 -6.40 11.37 4.74
CA ARG A 160 -7.34 11.57 3.63
C ARG A 160 -6.67 11.03 2.37
N ARG A 161 -7.29 10.04 1.75
CA ARG A 161 -6.86 9.60 0.42
C ARG A 161 -7.14 10.77 -0.52
N SER A 162 -6.12 11.24 -1.24
CA SER A 162 -6.38 12.17 -2.34
C SER A 162 -7.22 11.43 -3.37
N ASP A 163 -8.24 12.09 -3.86
CA ASP A 163 -9.07 11.55 -4.93
C ASP A 163 -8.17 11.14 -6.11
N MET A 164 -8.51 10.02 -6.70
CA MET A 164 -7.83 9.53 -7.89
C MET A 164 -8.25 10.40 -9.07
N ARG A 165 -7.28 11.03 -9.74
CA ARG A 165 -7.57 11.71 -11.00
C ARG A 165 -7.68 10.66 -12.09
N LEU A 166 -8.88 10.47 -12.61
CA LEU A 166 -9.15 9.63 -13.76
C LEU A 166 -9.19 10.52 -14.99
N LEU A 167 -8.41 10.17 -16.01
CA LEU A 167 -8.34 10.90 -17.26
C LEU A 167 -9.24 10.22 -18.30
N ASN A 168 -9.87 11.01 -19.15
CA ASN A 168 -10.50 10.49 -20.36
C ASN A 168 -9.45 10.28 -21.49
N PRO A 169 -9.79 9.61 -22.60
CA PRO A 169 -8.85 9.36 -23.70
C PRO A 169 -8.25 10.64 -24.30
N ASP A 170 -9.01 11.72 -24.42
CA ASP A 170 -8.58 12.99 -25.00
C ASP A 170 -7.57 13.70 -24.07
N GLU A 171 -7.82 13.66 -22.77
CA GLU A 171 -6.88 14.18 -21.77
C GLU A 171 -5.55 13.40 -21.76
N VAL A 172 -5.60 12.08 -21.96
CA VAL A 172 -4.40 11.24 -22.09
C VAL A 172 -3.61 11.64 -23.34
N GLN A 173 -4.28 11.88 -24.44
CA GLN A 173 -3.65 12.31 -25.70
C GLN A 173 -3.04 13.71 -25.57
N THR A 174 -3.78 14.66 -25.00
CA THR A 174 -3.31 16.02 -24.73
C THR A 174 -2.07 16.04 -23.84
N LEU A 175 -2.11 15.23 -22.76
CA LEU A 175 -0.97 15.08 -21.85
C LEU A 175 0.24 14.43 -22.53
N ALA A 176 0.01 13.46 -23.43
CA ALA A 176 1.09 12.85 -24.21
C ALA A 176 1.76 13.85 -25.15
N GLN A 177 0.99 14.78 -25.74
CA GLN A 177 1.48 15.84 -26.61
C GLN A 177 2.22 16.95 -25.86
N ALA A 178 1.84 17.23 -24.61
CA ALA A 178 2.49 18.24 -23.76
C ALA A 178 3.85 17.80 -23.20
N LEU A 179 4.17 16.52 -23.28
CA LEU A 179 5.48 16.00 -22.91
C LEU A 179 6.48 16.15 -24.06
N PRO A 180 7.80 16.22 -23.75
CA PRO A 180 8.81 16.06 -24.79
C PRO A 180 8.53 14.81 -25.64
N GLU A 181 8.73 14.91 -26.95
CA GLU A 181 8.36 13.88 -27.95
C GLU A 181 8.79 12.46 -27.53
N ARG A 182 9.99 12.33 -26.97
CA ARG A 182 10.54 11.07 -26.48
C ARG A 182 9.74 10.42 -25.33
N TYR A 183 8.80 11.11 -24.69
CA TYR A 183 8.04 10.61 -23.56
C TYR A 183 6.53 10.56 -23.81
N GLY A 184 6.04 11.10 -24.91
CA GLY A 184 4.61 11.05 -25.24
C GLY A 184 4.07 9.62 -25.31
N SER A 185 4.81 8.72 -25.99
CA SER A 185 4.46 7.30 -26.08
C SER A 185 4.36 6.59 -24.72
N LEU A 186 5.19 7.00 -23.75
CA LEU A 186 5.16 6.46 -22.38
C LEU A 186 3.79 6.67 -21.71
N VAL A 187 3.18 7.83 -21.93
CA VAL A 187 1.84 8.15 -21.38
C VAL A 187 0.78 7.22 -21.97
N ILE A 188 0.81 7.07 -23.29
CA ILE A 188 -0.13 6.17 -23.99
C ILE A 188 0.04 4.74 -23.49
N VAL A 189 1.27 4.23 -23.45
CA VAL A 189 1.54 2.88 -22.95
C VAL A 189 1.08 2.74 -21.49
N ALA A 190 1.35 3.71 -20.62
CA ALA A 190 0.93 3.66 -19.22
C ALA A 190 -0.60 3.64 -19.07
N ALA A 191 -1.33 4.47 -19.79
CA ALA A 191 -2.78 4.58 -19.73
C ALA A 191 -3.48 3.32 -20.27
N TYR A 192 -2.98 2.75 -21.37
CA TYR A 192 -3.63 1.62 -22.03
C TYR A 192 -3.13 0.24 -21.59
N THR A 193 -2.10 0.16 -20.74
CA THR A 193 -1.59 -1.10 -20.18
C THR A 193 -1.72 -1.20 -18.66
N GLY A 194 -1.79 -0.07 -17.98
CA GLY A 194 -1.82 -0.02 -16.51
C GLY A 194 -0.50 -0.45 -15.84
N LEU A 195 0.63 -0.40 -16.53
CA LEU A 195 1.95 -0.73 -15.97
C LEU A 195 2.28 0.16 -14.78
N ARG A 196 2.98 -0.41 -13.78
CA ARG A 196 3.56 0.38 -12.69
C ARG A 196 4.75 1.20 -13.20
N TRP A 197 5.04 2.32 -12.58
CA TRP A 197 6.19 3.15 -12.96
C TRP A 197 7.47 2.36 -13.18
N GLY A 198 7.84 1.49 -12.23
CA GLY A 198 9.08 0.70 -12.36
C GLY A 198 9.05 -0.31 -13.51
N GLU A 199 7.88 -0.90 -13.81
CA GLU A 199 7.65 -1.80 -14.94
C GLU A 199 7.78 -1.01 -16.26
N LEU A 200 7.19 0.18 -16.31
CA LEU A 200 7.23 1.07 -17.46
C LEU A 200 8.63 1.60 -17.73
N ALA A 201 9.30 2.17 -16.72
CA ALA A 201 10.65 2.72 -16.83
C ALA A 201 11.74 1.65 -17.01
N GLY A 202 11.43 0.39 -16.74
CA GLY A 202 12.29 -0.78 -16.93
C GLY A 202 11.93 -1.62 -18.17
N LEU A 203 11.02 -1.14 -19.03
CA LEU A 203 10.54 -1.89 -20.18
C LEU A 203 11.60 -1.94 -21.28
N ARG A 204 11.88 -3.14 -21.78
CA ARG A 204 12.84 -3.39 -22.88
C ARG A 204 12.10 -3.67 -24.17
N ILE A 205 12.77 -3.42 -25.29
CA ILE A 205 12.24 -3.80 -26.60
C ILE A 205 11.99 -5.31 -26.71
N THR A 206 12.83 -6.12 -26.08
CA THR A 206 12.69 -7.59 -26.03
C THR A 206 11.48 -8.08 -25.24
N ASP A 207 10.84 -7.21 -24.46
CA ASP A 207 9.64 -7.50 -23.72
C ASP A 207 8.36 -7.29 -24.53
N VAL A 208 8.48 -6.72 -25.75
CA VAL A 208 7.37 -6.37 -26.62
C VAL A 208 7.45 -7.15 -27.93
N ASP A 209 6.43 -7.96 -28.19
CA ASP A 209 6.20 -8.59 -29.49
C ASP A 209 5.14 -7.75 -30.25
N MET A 210 5.63 -6.90 -31.15
CA MET A 210 4.79 -5.99 -31.92
C MET A 210 3.84 -6.74 -32.85
N LEU A 211 4.32 -7.85 -33.47
CA LEU A 211 3.53 -8.63 -34.41
C LEU A 211 2.39 -9.38 -33.74
N ARG A 212 2.66 -10.00 -32.59
CA ARG A 212 1.61 -10.70 -31.80
C ARG A 212 0.87 -9.78 -30.84
N ARG A 213 1.22 -8.50 -30.82
CA ARG A 213 0.66 -7.49 -29.90
C ARG A 213 0.72 -7.94 -28.43
N ARG A 214 1.89 -8.42 -27.98
CA ARG A 214 2.11 -8.91 -26.63
C ARG A 214 3.20 -8.11 -25.91
N LEU A 215 2.96 -7.78 -24.66
CA LEU A 215 3.95 -7.18 -23.76
C LEU A 215 4.07 -8.07 -22.54
N THR A 216 5.27 -8.54 -22.23
CA THR A 216 5.56 -9.37 -21.06
C THR A 216 6.34 -8.58 -20.03
N VAL A 217 5.78 -8.41 -18.84
CA VAL A 217 6.47 -7.75 -17.72
C VAL A 217 7.43 -8.75 -17.09
N ARG A 218 8.73 -8.64 -17.36
CA ARG A 218 9.80 -9.49 -16.81
C ARG A 218 10.64 -8.79 -15.77
N SER A 219 10.75 -7.47 -15.83
CA SER A 219 11.60 -6.69 -14.96
C SER A 219 10.94 -5.38 -14.54
N ALA A 220 11.52 -4.74 -13.53
CA ALA A 220 11.15 -3.39 -13.13
C ALA A 220 12.39 -2.60 -12.73
N LEU A 221 12.40 -1.31 -13.00
CA LEU A 221 13.43 -0.41 -12.50
C LEU A 221 13.30 -0.26 -10.98
N ILE A 222 14.36 -0.59 -10.28
CA ILE A 222 14.48 -0.44 -8.82
C ILE A 222 15.35 0.79 -8.55
N GLU A 223 14.76 1.74 -7.86
CA GLU A 223 15.43 2.95 -7.39
C GLU A 223 15.49 2.93 -5.86
N ALA A 224 16.68 2.93 -5.28
CA ALA A 224 16.92 3.05 -3.85
C ALA A 224 17.86 4.22 -3.58
N SER A 225 17.68 4.93 -2.48
CA SER A 225 18.54 6.05 -2.09
C SER A 225 19.97 5.58 -1.87
N GLY A 226 20.94 6.32 -2.41
CA GLY A 226 22.36 5.97 -2.28
C GLY A 226 22.84 4.78 -3.12
N GLN A 227 21.97 4.20 -3.96
CA GLN A 227 22.35 3.13 -4.89
C GLN A 227 22.08 3.53 -6.33
N PRO A 228 22.88 3.08 -7.30
CA PRO A 228 22.56 3.24 -8.71
C PRO A 228 21.24 2.51 -9.03
N PRO A 229 20.39 3.08 -9.91
CA PRO A 229 19.20 2.40 -10.39
C PRO A 229 19.60 1.13 -11.13
N ARG A 230 18.81 0.07 -10.95
CA ARG A 230 19.05 -1.21 -11.58
C ARG A 230 17.75 -1.91 -11.95
N LEU A 231 17.81 -2.76 -12.96
CA LEU A 231 16.72 -3.68 -13.24
C LEU A 231 16.72 -4.82 -12.21
N GLY A 232 15.55 -5.21 -11.80
CA GLY A 232 15.35 -6.36 -10.92
C GLY A 232 14.03 -7.05 -11.19
N THR A 233 13.86 -8.22 -10.58
CA THR A 233 12.59 -8.96 -10.68
C THR A 233 11.44 -8.16 -10.11
N PRO A 234 10.24 -8.23 -10.70
CA PRO A 234 9.05 -7.62 -10.16
C PRO A 234 8.79 -8.08 -8.71
N LYS A 235 8.16 -7.22 -7.92
CA LYS A 235 7.98 -7.38 -6.47
C LYS A 235 7.27 -8.68 -6.03
N SER A 236 6.51 -9.30 -6.92
CA SER A 236 5.79 -10.57 -6.65
C SER A 236 5.73 -11.42 -7.92
N LYS A 237 5.61 -12.75 -7.78
CA LYS A 237 5.41 -13.68 -8.90
C LYS A 237 4.19 -13.30 -9.77
N THR A 238 3.13 -12.75 -9.18
CA THR A 238 1.94 -12.26 -9.89
C THR A 238 2.20 -11.00 -10.71
N SER A 239 3.32 -10.34 -10.53
CA SER A 239 3.70 -9.19 -11.35
C SER A 239 4.27 -9.59 -12.71
N GLU A 240 4.84 -10.80 -12.85
CA GLU A 240 5.22 -11.36 -14.14
C GLU A 240 3.95 -11.78 -14.88
N ARG A 241 3.69 -11.12 -15.98
CA ARG A 241 2.46 -11.30 -16.75
C ARG A 241 2.63 -10.84 -18.19
N THR A 242 1.84 -11.41 -19.09
CA THR A 242 1.75 -10.99 -20.49
C THR A 242 0.42 -10.26 -20.71
N ILE A 243 0.51 -9.09 -21.32
CA ILE A 243 -0.62 -8.22 -21.62
C ILE A 243 -0.79 -8.15 -23.14
N THR A 244 -2.01 -8.33 -23.64
CA THR A 244 -2.33 -8.04 -25.04
C THR A 244 -2.45 -6.54 -25.23
N LEU A 245 -1.75 -6.00 -26.22
CA LEU A 245 -1.69 -4.58 -26.51
C LEU A 245 -2.82 -4.16 -27.46
N PRO A 246 -3.56 -3.09 -27.16
CA PRO A 246 -4.46 -2.47 -28.14
C PRO A 246 -3.63 -1.78 -29.22
N GLN A 247 -4.27 -1.57 -30.39
CA GLN A 247 -3.61 -1.04 -31.59
C GLN A 247 -2.96 0.33 -31.33
N VAL A 248 -3.61 1.21 -30.58
CA VAL A 248 -3.09 2.52 -30.22
C VAL A 248 -1.72 2.47 -29.52
N VAL A 249 -1.47 1.44 -28.73
CA VAL A 249 -0.18 1.21 -28.07
C VAL A 249 0.88 0.76 -29.08
N ILE A 250 0.53 -0.11 -30.00
CA ILE A 250 1.44 -0.58 -31.08
C ILE A 250 1.87 0.60 -31.93
N GLU A 251 0.94 1.44 -32.36
CA GLU A 251 1.24 2.64 -33.16
C GLU A 251 2.10 3.65 -32.42
N ALA A 252 1.80 3.89 -31.14
CA ALA A 252 2.60 4.79 -30.29
C ALA A 252 4.04 4.27 -30.10
N LEU A 253 4.20 2.96 -29.90
CA LEU A 253 5.52 2.33 -29.77
C LEU A 253 6.27 2.32 -31.11
N ALA A 254 5.60 1.97 -32.21
CA ALA A 254 6.22 1.97 -33.54
C ALA A 254 6.77 3.36 -33.92
N ARG A 255 5.97 4.40 -33.71
CA ARG A 255 6.37 5.80 -33.95
C ARG A 255 7.55 6.17 -33.04
N HIS A 256 7.47 5.85 -31.77
CA HIS A 256 8.55 6.15 -30.82
C HIS A 256 9.86 5.47 -31.21
N LEU A 257 9.83 4.18 -31.50
CA LEU A 257 11.02 3.39 -31.85
C LEU A 257 11.64 3.83 -33.18
N GLY A 258 10.83 4.34 -34.11
CA GLY A 258 11.32 4.92 -35.38
C GLY A 258 12.08 6.24 -35.18
N GLN A 259 11.68 7.03 -34.16
CA GLN A 259 12.29 8.34 -33.87
C GLN A 259 13.38 8.25 -32.78
N HIS A 260 13.24 7.33 -31.87
CA HIS A 260 14.11 7.16 -30.70
C HIS A 260 14.50 5.67 -30.56
N PRO A 261 15.56 5.24 -31.28
CA PRO A 261 16.02 3.85 -31.15
C PRO A 261 16.38 3.47 -29.75
N PRO A 262 16.12 2.21 -29.32
CA PRO A 262 16.42 1.73 -27.98
C PRO A 262 17.92 1.84 -27.67
N VAL A 263 18.25 2.30 -26.47
CA VAL A 263 19.62 2.27 -25.94
C VAL A 263 19.66 1.24 -24.81
N ASP A 264 20.64 0.35 -24.83
CA ASP A 264 20.75 -0.80 -23.90
C ASP A 264 19.46 -1.63 -23.83
N ALA A 265 18.79 -1.79 -24.95
CA ALA A 265 17.47 -2.41 -25.11
C ALA A 265 16.31 -1.68 -24.39
N MET A 266 16.54 -0.56 -23.72
CA MET A 266 15.51 0.22 -23.03
C MET A 266 14.69 1.04 -24.03
N ILE A 267 13.36 1.02 -23.90
CA ILE A 267 12.47 1.81 -24.75
C ILE A 267 12.57 3.29 -24.40
N TRP A 268 12.58 3.64 -23.11
CA TRP A 268 12.72 5.02 -22.66
C TRP A 268 13.96 5.21 -21.81
N THR A 269 14.76 6.21 -22.16
CA THR A 269 15.99 6.59 -21.47
C THR A 269 15.97 8.08 -21.12
N THR A 270 16.89 8.53 -20.26
CA THR A 270 17.00 9.95 -19.87
C THR A 270 17.43 10.85 -21.01
N ASP A 271 18.32 10.35 -21.88
CA ASP A 271 18.91 11.05 -23.03
C ASP A 271 19.27 10.07 -24.15
N HIS A 272 19.95 10.57 -25.21
CA HIS A 272 20.36 9.75 -26.35
C HIS A 272 21.55 8.83 -26.06
N GLN A 273 22.26 9.05 -24.95
CA GLN A 273 23.43 8.23 -24.56
C GLN A 273 23.01 7.05 -23.65
N GLY A 274 21.73 6.96 -23.28
CA GLY A 274 21.22 5.93 -22.37
C GLY A 274 21.03 6.45 -20.95
N GLY A 275 20.89 5.50 -20.04
CA GLY A 275 20.60 5.79 -18.64
C GLY A 275 19.13 5.62 -18.29
N PHE A 276 18.90 5.08 -17.08
CA PHE A 276 17.56 4.77 -16.61
C PHE A 276 16.72 6.03 -16.38
N LEU A 277 15.49 6.02 -16.86
CA LEU A 277 14.52 7.08 -16.63
C LEU A 277 14.08 7.07 -15.15
N ARG A 278 14.72 7.93 -14.34
CA ARG A 278 14.45 8.00 -12.90
C ARG A 278 13.14 8.74 -12.60
N ARG A 279 12.39 8.23 -11.62
CA ARG A 279 11.12 8.82 -11.20
C ARG A 279 11.24 10.30 -10.79
N GLY A 280 12.32 10.67 -10.11
CA GLY A 280 12.55 12.04 -9.66
C GLY A 280 12.75 13.02 -10.83
N SER A 281 13.57 12.63 -11.81
CA SER A 281 13.84 13.45 -13.01
C SER A 281 12.60 13.57 -13.88
N PHE A 282 11.96 12.45 -14.20
CA PHE A 282 10.73 12.43 -14.98
C PHE A 282 9.58 13.15 -14.27
N GLY A 283 9.50 13.05 -12.95
CA GLY A 283 8.47 13.72 -12.15
C GLY A 283 8.48 15.26 -12.27
N ARG A 284 9.60 15.89 -12.60
CA ARG A 284 9.67 17.33 -12.89
C ARG A 284 9.05 17.64 -14.24
N ILE A 285 9.43 16.89 -15.27
CA ILE A 285 8.87 16.99 -16.62
C ILE A 285 7.36 16.75 -16.59
N TRP A 286 6.94 15.69 -15.89
CA TRP A 286 5.55 15.32 -15.72
C TRP A 286 4.70 16.45 -15.10
N ARG A 287 5.15 17.04 -13.99
CA ARG A 287 4.38 18.10 -13.32
C ARG A 287 4.18 19.32 -14.21
N ARG A 288 5.19 19.67 -15.00
CA ARG A 288 5.09 20.75 -15.97
C ARG A 288 4.05 20.43 -17.06
N ALA A 289 4.16 19.26 -17.69
CA ALA A 289 3.23 18.83 -18.72
C ALA A 289 1.78 18.76 -18.21
N VAL A 290 1.56 18.25 -17.00
CA VAL A 290 0.24 18.21 -16.36
C VAL A 290 -0.34 19.62 -16.16
N ALA A 291 0.47 20.57 -15.71
CA ALA A 291 0.03 21.95 -15.51
C ALA A 291 -0.32 22.65 -16.84
N GLU A 292 0.41 22.34 -17.90
CA GLU A 292 0.25 22.94 -19.24
C GLU A 292 -0.89 22.27 -20.06
N SER A 293 -1.35 21.05 -19.68
CA SER A 293 -2.33 20.29 -20.45
C SER A 293 -3.66 20.08 -19.73
N VAL A 294 -3.67 19.30 -18.67
CA VAL A 294 -4.91 18.92 -17.97
C VAL A 294 -5.29 19.81 -16.79
N GLY A 295 -4.42 20.74 -16.40
CA GLY A 295 -4.65 21.80 -15.42
C GLY A 295 -4.90 21.35 -13.97
N THR A 296 -5.26 20.10 -13.73
CA THR A 296 -5.49 19.52 -12.41
C THR A 296 -4.39 18.55 -12.02
N PRO A 297 -3.96 18.52 -10.74
CA PRO A 297 -2.89 17.64 -10.30
C PRO A 297 -3.17 16.17 -10.64
N CYS A 298 -2.29 15.56 -11.44
CA CYS A 298 -2.33 14.17 -11.84
C CYS A 298 -0.97 13.53 -11.57
N ARG A 299 -0.95 12.37 -10.97
CA ARG A 299 0.27 11.59 -10.73
C ARG A 299 0.45 10.58 -11.85
N ILE A 300 1.67 10.20 -12.16
CA ILE A 300 1.96 9.12 -13.13
C ILE A 300 1.17 7.84 -12.80
N HIS A 301 1.00 7.54 -11.51
CA HIS A 301 0.25 6.36 -11.07
C HIS A 301 -1.26 6.46 -11.33
N ASP A 302 -1.78 7.67 -11.54
CA ASP A 302 -3.19 7.88 -11.84
C ASP A 302 -3.54 7.39 -13.25
N LEU A 303 -2.56 7.28 -14.19
CA LEU A 303 -2.75 6.59 -15.48
C LEU A 303 -3.12 5.11 -15.31
N ARG A 304 -2.55 4.45 -14.31
CA ARG A 304 -2.94 3.07 -13.97
C ARG A 304 -4.35 3.00 -13.34
N HIS A 305 -4.72 4.02 -12.57
CA HIS A 305 -6.08 4.13 -12.05
C HIS A 305 -7.08 4.39 -13.18
N THR A 306 -6.71 5.24 -14.13
CA THR A 306 -7.44 5.50 -15.38
C THR A 306 -7.66 4.21 -16.17
N HIS A 307 -6.61 3.42 -16.38
CA HIS A 307 -6.72 2.12 -17.05
C HIS A 307 -7.74 1.19 -16.37
N ALA A 308 -7.66 1.08 -15.05
CA ALA A 308 -8.60 0.26 -14.29
C ALA A 308 -10.05 0.77 -14.41
N SER A 309 -10.24 2.09 -14.34
CA SER A 309 -11.56 2.72 -14.50
C SER A 309 -12.16 2.46 -15.87
N TRP A 310 -11.37 2.56 -16.95
CA TRP A 310 -11.85 2.25 -18.31
C TRP A 310 -12.26 0.80 -18.46
N LEU A 311 -11.52 -0.14 -17.85
CA LEU A 311 -11.90 -1.57 -17.90
C LEU A 311 -13.19 -1.84 -17.12
N ILE A 312 -13.38 -1.16 -15.99
CA ILE A 312 -14.62 -1.26 -15.19
C ILE A 312 -15.79 -0.69 -15.99
N ALA A 313 -15.63 0.50 -16.57
CA ALA A 313 -16.67 1.11 -17.41
C ALA A 313 -17.01 0.26 -18.65
N ALA A 314 -16.04 -0.49 -19.18
CA ALA A 314 -16.28 -1.48 -20.23
C ALA A 314 -16.94 -2.78 -19.72
N GLY A 315 -17.21 -2.90 -18.43
CA GLY A 315 -17.82 -4.08 -17.81
C GLY A 315 -16.91 -5.30 -17.73
N GLU A 316 -15.59 -5.09 -17.72
CA GLU A 316 -14.63 -6.17 -17.60
C GLU A 316 -14.69 -6.86 -16.23
N HIS A 317 -14.57 -8.19 -16.24
CA HIS A 317 -14.63 -8.98 -15.02
C HIS A 317 -13.48 -8.61 -14.05
N PRO A 318 -13.75 -8.40 -12.74
CA PRO A 318 -12.73 -8.00 -11.76
C PRO A 318 -11.48 -8.90 -11.74
N LYS A 319 -11.62 -10.18 -12.05
CA LYS A 319 -10.50 -11.13 -12.17
C LYS A 319 -9.61 -10.83 -13.37
N ALA A 320 -10.18 -10.43 -14.51
CA ALA A 320 -9.43 -10.01 -15.69
C ALA A 320 -8.64 -8.73 -15.39
N ILE A 321 -9.26 -7.76 -14.72
CA ILE A 321 -8.62 -6.52 -14.24
C ILE A 321 -7.48 -6.85 -13.28
N GLN A 322 -7.69 -7.72 -12.27
CA GLN A 322 -6.68 -8.18 -11.34
C GLN A 322 -5.46 -8.74 -12.08
N THR A 323 -5.68 -9.67 -13.00
CA THR A 323 -4.62 -10.35 -13.76
C THR A 323 -3.85 -9.36 -14.62
N ARG A 324 -4.55 -8.51 -15.38
CA ARG A 324 -3.95 -7.50 -16.26
C ARG A 324 -3.10 -6.49 -15.49
N LEU A 325 -3.58 -6.04 -14.33
CA LEU A 325 -2.84 -5.13 -13.46
C LEU A 325 -1.73 -5.82 -12.65
N GLY A 326 -1.75 -7.14 -12.47
CA GLY A 326 -0.83 -7.87 -11.62
C GLY A 326 -1.01 -7.50 -10.14
N HIS A 327 -2.26 -7.48 -9.67
CA HIS A 327 -2.56 -7.35 -8.24
C HIS A 327 -2.43 -8.71 -7.55
N SER A 328 -1.85 -8.72 -6.34
CA SER A 328 -1.62 -9.96 -5.57
C SER A 328 -2.93 -10.64 -5.13
N SER A 329 -4.02 -9.87 -4.99
CA SER A 329 -5.35 -10.40 -4.71
C SER A 329 -6.42 -9.56 -5.40
N ILE A 330 -7.60 -10.16 -5.61
CA ILE A 330 -8.79 -9.48 -6.15
C ILE A 330 -9.27 -8.39 -5.18
N GLN A 331 -9.09 -8.61 -3.87
CA GLN A 331 -9.46 -7.64 -2.82
C GLN A 331 -8.80 -6.28 -3.06
N VAL A 332 -7.54 -6.24 -3.50
CA VAL A 332 -6.85 -5.00 -3.85
C VAL A 332 -7.56 -4.23 -4.97
N THR A 333 -8.16 -4.95 -5.92
CA THR A 333 -8.93 -4.35 -7.02
C THR A 333 -10.27 -3.82 -6.49
N ILE A 334 -10.99 -4.62 -5.72
CA ILE A 334 -12.29 -4.26 -5.15
C ILE A 334 -12.15 -3.10 -4.15
N ASP A 335 -11.21 -3.17 -3.20
CA ASP A 335 -11.00 -2.11 -2.19
C ASP A 335 -10.64 -0.75 -2.81
N ARG A 336 -10.04 -0.78 -4.00
CA ARG A 336 -9.57 0.43 -4.67
C ARG A 336 -10.57 1.00 -5.66
N TYR A 337 -11.32 0.14 -6.34
CA TYR A 337 -12.16 0.50 -7.47
C TYR A 337 -13.61 0.07 -7.31
N GLY A 338 -13.98 -0.57 -6.19
CA GLY A 338 -15.34 -1.07 -5.98
C GLY A 338 -16.42 0.01 -6.11
N HIS A 339 -16.12 1.22 -5.63
CA HIS A 339 -17.01 2.38 -5.75
C HIS A 339 -17.29 2.82 -7.21
N LEU A 340 -16.44 2.40 -8.17
CA LEU A 340 -16.67 2.63 -9.60
C LEU A 340 -17.53 1.53 -10.24
N MET A 341 -17.83 0.47 -9.50
CA MET A 341 -18.68 -0.64 -9.92
C MET A 341 -20.15 -0.40 -9.53
N ASP A 342 -20.44 0.62 -8.73
CA ASP A 342 -21.79 1.03 -8.41
C ASP A 342 -22.49 1.52 -9.70
N GLY A 343 -23.70 1.05 -9.97
CA GLY A 343 -24.44 1.36 -11.22
C GLY A 343 -24.22 0.38 -12.38
N LEU A 344 -23.42 -0.69 -12.20
CA LEU A 344 -23.35 -1.77 -13.21
C LEU A 344 -24.61 -2.67 -13.23
N ASP A 345 -25.54 -2.48 -12.29
CA ASP A 345 -26.75 -3.28 -12.19
C ASP A 345 -27.68 -3.04 -13.40
N ASP A 346 -27.85 -1.79 -13.82
CA ASP A 346 -28.62 -1.44 -15.02
C ASP A 346 -28.04 -2.11 -16.28
N GLN A 347 -26.70 -2.05 -16.43
CA GLN A 347 -26.02 -2.72 -17.54
C GLN A 347 -26.14 -4.25 -17.45
N THR A 348 -26.26 -4.80 -16.25
CA THR A 348 -26.50 -6.24 -16.05
C THR A 348 -27.89 -6.62 -16.49
N ALA A 349 -28.89 -5.80 -16.17
CA ALA A 349 -30.28 -5.99 -16.65
C ALA A 349 -30.35 -5.96 -18.19
N ASP A 350 -29.73 -4.95 -18.82
CA ASP A 350 -29.66 -4.85 -20.29
C ASP A 350 -29.03 -6.08 -20.95
N ARG A 351 -27.94 -6.60 -20.32
CA ARG A 351 -27.27 -7.82 -20.81
C ARG A 351 -28.15 -9.07 -20.65
N LEU A 352 -28.87 -9.18 -19.54
CA LEU A 352 -29.83 -10.28 -19.34
C LEU A 352 -30.97 -10.21 -20.35
N ASP A 353 -31.48 -9.03 -20.66
CA ASP A 353 -32.48 -8.83 -21.71
C ASP A 353 -31.94 -9.21 -23.09
N ALA A 354 -30.69 -8.84 -23.40
CA ALA A 354 -30.07 -9.26 -24.67
C ALA A 354 -29.90 -10.79 -24.75
N ILE A 355 -29.57 -11.46 -23.67
CA ILE A 355 -29.50 -12.93 -23.60
C ILE A 355 -30.90 -13.52 -23.81
N ALA A 356 -31.93 -13.00 -23.15
CA ALA A 356 -33.30 -13.46 -23.30
C ALA A 356 -33.81 -13.28 -24.73
N GLN A 357 -33.44 -12.18 -25.39
CA GLN A 357 -33.79 -11.92 -26.80
C GLN A 357 -33.05 -12.85 -27.77
N SER A 358 -31.81 -13.21 -27.48
CA SER A 358 -31.04 -14.15 -28.32
C SER A 358 -31.59 -15.59 -28.29
N VAL A 359 -32.29 -15.97 -27.24
CA VAL A 359 -32.97 -17.27 -27.10
C VAL A 359 -34.35 -17.26 -27.81
N ARG A 360 -34.99 -16.09 -27.93
CA ARG A 360 -36.23 -15.91 -28.70
C ARG A 360 -35.87 -15.65 -30.17
N GLY A 361 -35.55 -16.68 -30.92
CA GLY A 361 -35.20 -16.55 -32.35
C GLY A 361 -36.13 -15.61 -33.15
N PRO A 362 -35.73 -15.16 -34.36
CA PRO A 362 -36.52 -14.24 -35.17
C PRO A 362 -37.81 -14.90 -35.62
N GLY A 363 -38.90 -14.78 -34.84
CA GLY A 363 -40.16 -15.39 -35.23
C GLY A 363 -41.27 -15.49 -34.19
N VAL A 364 -41.06 -15.09 -32.96
CA VAL A 364 -42.18 -15.04 -32.00
C VAL A 364 -42.71 -13.61 -31.97
N ALA A 365 -43.92 -13.40 -32.49
CA ALA A 365 -44.62 -12.14 -32.43
C ALA A 365 -44.68 -11.61 -31.01
N GLN A 366 -44.33 -10.35 -30.83
CA GLN A 366 -44.42 -9.66 -29.54
C GLN A 366 -45.85 -9.75 -29.02
N ASP A 367 -46.04 -10.40 -27.88
CA ASP A 367 -47.28 -10.22 -27.13
C ASP A 367 -47.42 -8.73 -26.78
N PRO A 368 -48.62 -8.17 -26.96
CA PRO A 368 -48.82 -6.74 -26.78
C PRO A 368 -48.43 -6.32 -25.36
N SER A 369 -47.74 -5.19 -25.25
CA SER A 369 -47.29 -4.63 -23.99
C SER A 369 -48.44 -4.48 -22.97
N PRO A 370 -48.18 -4.49 -21.66
CA PRO A 370 -49.22 -4.30 -20.64
C PRO A 370 -50.08 -3.05 -20.84
N THR A 371 -49.58 -2.05 -21.52
CA THR A 371 -50.27 -0.82 -21.88
C THR A 371 -51.35 -1.07 -22.94
N ASP A 372 -51.13 -1.98 -23.91
CA ASP A 372 -52.11 -2.35 -24.92
C ASP A 372 -53.25 -3.21 -24.38
N LEU A 373 -53.01 -3.97 -23.33
CA LEU A 373 -54.04 -4.75 -22.63
C LEU A 373 -54.96 -3.85 -21.80
N GLN A 374 -54.44 -2.74 -21.28
CA GLN A 374 -55.28 -1.76 -20.55
C GLN A 374 -56.14 -0.93 -21.49
N SER A 375 -55.66 -0.56 -22.67
CA SER A 375 -56.45 0.17 -23.66
C SER A 375 -57.61 -0.68 -24.23
N ARG A 376 -57.39 -2.01 -24.46
CA ARG A 376 -58.41 -2.94 -24.92
C ARG A 376 -59.43 -3.27 -23.83
N ARG A 377 -59.10 -3.18 -22.56
CA ARG A 377 -60.05 -3.33 -21.46
C ARG A 377 -60.95 -2.11 -21.30
N ASN A 378 -60.44 -0.90 -21.49
CA ASN A 378 -61.23 0.31 -21.39
C ASN A 378 -62.21 0.50 -22.57
N SER A 379 -61.83 0.13 -23.80
CA SER A 379 -62.71 0.20 -24.94
C SER A 379 -63.91 -0.82 -24.89
N ARG A 380 -63.79 -1.88 -24.10
CA ARG A 380 -64.84 -2.90 -23.92
C ARG A 380 -65.89 -2.50 -22.88
N TRP A 381 -65.52 -1.56 -21.97
CA TRP A 381 -66.45 -1.01 -20.95
C TRP A 381 -67.28 0.16 -21.49
N GLU A 382 -66.81 0.90 -22.51
CA GLU A 382 -67.57 2.01 -23.10
C GLU A 382 -68.63 1.56 -24.08
N GLN A 383 -68.61 0.34 -24.62
CA GLN A 383 -69.61 -0.18 -25.54
C GLN A 383 -70.77 -0.98 -24.86
N GLY A 384 -70.72 -1.10 -23.54
CA GLY A 384 -71.73 -1.87 -22.76
C GLY A 384 -72.79 -1.02 -22.05
N PHE A 385 -72.81 0.31 -22.23
CA PHE A 385 -73.83 1.19 -21.59
C PHE A 385 -74.63 2.06 -22.59
N ALA A 386 -74.70 1.67 -23.84
CA ALA A 386 -75.58 2.31 -24.81
C ALA A 386 -76.49 1.25 -25.48
N SER A 387 -77.50 0.75 -24.73
CA SER A 387 -78.78 0.14 -25.22
C SER A 387 -79.73 -0.04 -24.03
#